data_0b5f245d5edf4537aa9d6d5bcbc30ec0
#
_entry.id   0b5f245d5edf4537aa9d6d5bcbc30ec0
#
_cell.length_a   1.000
_cell.length_b   1.000
_cell.length_c   1.000
_cell.angle_alpha   90.00
_cell.angle_beta   90.00
_cell.angle_gamma   90.00
#
_symmetry.space_group_name_H-M   'P 1'
#
loop_
_entity.id
_entity.type
_entity.pdbx_description
1 polymer ?
#
loop_
_entity_poly.entity_id
_entity_poly.type
_entity_poly.pdbx_seq_one_letter_code
_entity_poly.pdbx_strand_id
1 'polypeptide(L)'
;SDKTIREYIAEKARILAVVGLHVNTFKPHTGTKTSVLFVQKWNDDPQAGPLCPKVEDYPIFFAVSEKSGKDNSGEYVFVKNGNGQPKLDKNGHLIINHDLHNHGGELPDGVAEKFIEWAMSENLSFWK
;
A
#
# COMPACT_ATOMS: atom_id res chain seq x y z
N SER A 1 -6.07 -23.07 -7.46
CA SER A 1 -6.78 -22.40 -6.39
C SER A 1 -5.86 -21.45 -5.63
N ASP A 2 -6.47 -20.57 -4.87
CA ASP A 2 -5.74 -19.56 -4.10
C ASP A 2 -4.79 -20.16 -3.09
N LYS A 3 -5.14 -21.32 -2.51
CA LYS A 3 -4.30 -21.99 -1.52
C LYS A 3 -2.97 -22.43 -2.14
N THR A 4 -3.01 -23.02 -3.32
CA THR A 4 -1.80 -23.47 -4.03
C THR A 4 -0.91 -22.29 -4.38
N ILE A 5 -1.49 -21.18 -4.85
CA ILE A 5 -0.75 -19.97 -5.19
C ILE A 5 -0.10 -19.39 -3.95
N ARG A 6 -0.83 -19.31 -2.84
CA ARG A 6 -0.30 -18.77 -1.58
C ARG A 6 0.86 -19.62 -1.05
N GLU A 7 0.74 -20.93 -1.14
CA GLU A 7 1.81 -21.85 -0.70
C GLU A 7 3.06 -21.68 -1.57
N TYR A 8 2.87 -21.53 -2.89
CA TYR A 8 3.97 -21.31 -3.80
C TYR A 8 4.69 -19.99 -3.48
N ILE A 9 3.94 -18.92 -3.28
CA ILE A 9 4.53 -17.61 -2.94
C ILE A 9 5.28 -17.68 -1.62
N ALA A 10 4.70 -18.30 -0.59
CA ALA A 10 5.32 -18.40 0.73
C ALA A 10 6.62 -19.20 0.69
N GLU A 11 6.73 -20.18 -0.21
CA GLU A 11 7.97 -20.94 -0.40
C GLU A 11 9.08 -20.07 -0.99
N LYS A 12 8.73 -19.14 -1.90
CA LYS A 12 9.70 -18.33 -2.63
C LYS A 12 9.99 -16.98 -2.00
N ALA A 13 9.11 -16.49 -1.14
CA ALA A 13 9.22 -15.13 -0.66
C ALA A 13 8.58 -14.94 0.72
N ARG A 14 9.07 -13.91 1.43
CA ARG A 14 8.42 -13.42 2.64
C ARG A 14 7.29 -12.48 2.24
N ILE A 15 6.13 -12.67 2.82
CA ILE A 15 5.01 -11.75 2.62
C ILE A 15 5.22 -10.56 3.54
N LEU A 16 5.42 -9.38 2.97
CA LEU A 16 5.64 -8.16 3.75
C LEU A 16 4.33 -7.50 4.15
N ALA A 17 3.41 -7.38 3.20
CA ALA A 17 2.18 -6.65 3.42
C ALA A 17 1.07 -7.13 2.49
N VAL A 18 -0.16 -7.00 2.98
CA VAL A 18 -1.37 -7.19 2.17
C VAL A 18 -2.19 -5.92 2.33
N VAL A 19 -2.48 -5.25 1.23
CA VAL A 19 -3.25 -4.01 1.24
C VAL A 19 -4.53 -4.22 0.42
N GLY A 20 -5.67 -4.18 1.10
CA GLY A 20 -6.96 -4.25 0.42
C GLY A 20 -7.30 -2.89 -0.18
N LEU A 21 -7.67 -2.87 -1.45
CA LEU A 21 -8.02 -1.64 -2.14
C LEU A 21 -9.53 -1.43 -2.15
N HIS A 22 -9.94 -0.17 -2.14
CA HIS A 22 -11.34 0.20 -2.20
C HIS A 22 -11.95 -0.22 -3.55
N VAL A 23 -13.22 -0.59 -3.54
CA VAL A 23 -13.93 -1.05 -4.74
C VAL A 23 -13.91 -0.01 -5.88
N ASN A 24 -13.77 1.27 -5.55
CA ASN A 24 -13.73 2.35 -6.55
C ASN A 24 -12.34 2.59 -7.16
N THR A 25 -11.31 1.88 -6.71
CA THR A 25 -9.93 2.17 -7.11
C THR A 25 -9.73 2.12 -8.63
N PHE A 26 -10.33 1.15 -9.29
CA PHE A 26 -10.17 0.95 -10.74
C PHE A 26 -11.40 1.36 -11.56
N LYS A 27 -12.36 2.04 -10.93
CA LYS A 27 -13.49 2.58 -11.68
C LYS A 27 -13.01 3.72 -12.59
N PRO A 28 -13.64 3.94 -13.74
CA PRO A 28 -14.85 3.27 -14.23
C PRO A 28 -14.61 1.93 -14.92
N HIS A 29 -13.35 1.48 -15.03
CA HIS A 29 -13.01 0.28 -15.81
C HIS A 29 -13.53 -1.00 -15.18
N THR A 30 -13.47 -1.11 -13.87
CA THR A 30 -14.01 -2.25 -13.15
C THR A 30 -14.41 -1.84 -11.73
N GLY A 31 -15.42 -2.52 -11.18
CA GLY A 31 -15.84 -2.35 -9.79
C GLY A 31 -15.39 -3.50 -8.90
N THR A 32 -14.42 -4.28 -9.33
CA THR A 32 -13.93 -5.42 -8.56
C THR A 32 -13.06 -4.94 -7.38
N LYS A 33 -13.32 -5.48 -6.19
CA LYS A 33 -12.49 -5.21 -5.02
C LYS A 33 -11.24 -6.08 -5.09
N THR A 34 -10.07 -5.46 -5.01
CA THR A 34 -8.79 -6.15 -5.17
C THR A 34 -7.90 -5.96 -3.96
N SER A 35 -6.84 -6.74 -3.89
CA SER A 35 -5.80 -6.60 -2.87
C SER A 35 -4.44 -6.64 -3.54
N VAL A 36 -3.48 -5.92 -2.94
CA VAL A 36 -2.11 -5.91 -3.40
C VAL A 36 -1.25 -6.66 -2.39
N LEU A 37 -0.44 -7.58 -2.88
CA LEU A 37 0.46 -8.39 -2.07
C LEU A 37 1.89 -7.92 -2.31
N PHE A 38 2.57 -7.52 -1.23
CA PHE A 38 3.97 -7.11 -1.29
C PHE A 38 4.83 -8.22 -0.70
N VAL A 39 5.83 -8.66 -1.46
CA VAL A 39 6.68 -9.77 -1.05
C VAL A 39 8.15 -9.42 -1.25
N GLN A 40 9.00 -10.10 -0.48
CA GLN A 40 10.45 -10.02 -0.64
C GLN A 40 10.99 -11.43 -0.83
N LYS A 41 11.74 -11.66 -1.89
CA LYS A 41 12.30 -12.97 -2.18
C LYS A 41 13.23 -13.41 -1.05
N TRP A 42 13.11 -14.66 -0.61
CA TRP A 42 14.07 -15.23 0.35
C TRP A 42 15.48 -15.18 -0.26
N ASN A 43 16.44 -14.75 0.53
CA ASN A 43 17.81 -14.58 0.05
C ASN A 43 18.82 -14.67 1.18
N ASP A 44 19.79 -15.58 1.06
CA ASP A 44 20.89 -15.73 2.01
C ASP A 44 22.22 -15.20 1.46
N ASP A 45 22.23 -14.71 0.22
CA ASP A 45 23.44 -14.29 -0.48
C ASP A 45 23.51 -12.77 -0.59
N PRO A 46 24.42 -12.09 0.13
CA PRO A 46 24.53 -10.63 0.05
C PRO A 46 24.93 -10.12 -1.33
N GLN A 47 25.49 -10.96 -2.18
CA GLN A 47 25.84 -10.58 -3.54
C GLN A 47 24.62 -10.56 -4.47
N ALA A 48 23.57 -11.30 -4.10
CA ALA A 48 22.36 -11.39 -4.93
C ALA A 48 21.34 -10.28 -4.62
N GLY A 49 21.55 -9.51 -3.56
CA GLY A 49 20.64 -8.44 -3.17
C GLY A 49 20.44 -8.37 -1.66
N PRO A 50 19.40 -7.67 -1.21
CA PRO A 50 19.12 -7.55 0.22
C PRO A 50 18.91 -8.91 0.86
N LEU A 51 19.50 -9.10 2.03
CA LEU A 51 19.35 -10.35 2.76
C LEU A 51 17.92 -10.53 3.27
N CYS A 52 17.38 -11.72 3.10
CA CYS A 52 16.07 -12.08 3.60
C CYS A 52 16.08 -13.58 3.95
N PRO A 53 16.71 -13.93 5.09
CA PRO A 53 16.81 -15.34 5.49
C PRO A 53 15.42 -15.93 5.71
N LYS A 54 15.22 -17.16 5.27
CA LYS A 54 13.93 -17.82 5.40
C LYS A 54 13.58 -18.07 6.86
N VAL A 55 12.38 -17.65 7.26
CA VAL A 55 11.80 -17.92 8.58
C VAL A 55 10.41 -18.50 8.37
N GLU A 56 9.91 -19.25 9.34
CA GLU A 56 8.62 -19.92 9.22
C GLU A 56 7.48 -19.10 9.80
N ASP A 57 7.77 -18.24 10.77
CA ASP A 57 6.76 -17.41 11.41
C ASP A 57 7.26 -15.99 11.50
N TYR A 58 6.43 -15.05 11.05
CA TYR A 58 6.78 -13.65 11.02
C TYR A 58 5.53 -12.79 10.90
N PRO A 59 5.59 -11.54 11.40
CA PRO A 59 4.44 -10.64 11.28
C PRO A 59 4.28 -10.15 9.84
N ILE A 60 3.04 -9.89 9.46
CA ILE A 60 2.67 -9.36 8.16
C ILE A 60 1.86 -8.08 8.37
N PHE A 61 2.18 -7.04 7.62
CA PHE A 61 1.44 -5.79 7.68
C PHE A 61 0.13 -5.93 6.89
N PHE A 62 -0.99 -5.59 7.51
CA PHE A 62 -2.30 -5.58 6.86
C PHE A 62 -2.88 -4.18 6.90
N ALA A 63 -3.40 -3.72 5.78
CA ALA A 63 -4.09 -2.46 5.70
C ALA A 63 -5.25 -2.56 4.70
N VAL A 64 -6.26 -1.73 4.92
CA VAL A 64 -7.39 -1.62 3.99
C VAL A 64 -7.52 -0.15 3.62
N SER A 65 -7.46 0.15 2.33
CA SER A 65 -7.67 1.50 1.84
C SER A 65 -9.18 1.80 1.88
N GLU A 66 -9.54 2.86 2.57
CA GLU A 66 -10.94 3.28 2.71
C GLU A 66 -11.28 4.45 1.81
N LYS A 67 -10.26 5.14 1.26
CA LYS A 67 -10.43 6.29 0.38
C LYS A 67 -9.66 6.05 -0.90
N SER A 68 -10.37 5.83 -1.98
CA SER A 68 -9.76 5.49 -3.26
C SER A 68 -9.37 6.70 -4.10
N GLY A 69 -9.84 7.89 -3.73
CA GLY A 69 -9.69 9.08 -4.56
C GLY A 69 -10.73 9.17 -5.67
N LYS A 70 -11.68 8.25 -5.71
CA LYS A 70 -12.73 8.21 -6.74
C LYS A 70 -14.08 7.95 -6.11
N ASP A 71 -15.13 8.51 -6.75
CA ASP A 71 -16.51 8.24 -6.36
C ASP A 71 -17.03 6.97 -7.06
N ASN A 72 -18.31 6.68 -6.88
CA ASN A 72 -18.92 5.45 -7.42
C ASN A 72 -18.97 5.41 -8.95
N SER A 73 -18.82 6.53 -9.62
CA SER A 73 -18.80 6.58 -11.10
C SER A 73 -17.38 6.66 -11.67
N GLY A 74 -16.37 6.67 -10.81
CA GLY A 74 -14.97 6.71 -11.25
C GLY A 74 -14.41 8.11 -11.43
N GLU A 75 -15.14 9.14 -11.02
CA GLU A 75 -14.66 10.51 -11.05
C GLU A 75 -13.77 10.79 -9.84
N TYR A 76 -12.73 11.60 -10.03
CA TYR A 76 -11.83 11.94 -8.94
C TYR A 76 -12.50 12.75 -7.84
N VAL A 77 -12.16 12.44 -6.60
CA VAL A 77 -12.61 13.18 -5.42
C VAL A 77 -11.40 13.91 -4.85
N PHE A 78 -11.54 15.22 -4.63
CA PHE A 78 -10.44 16.05 -4.12
C PHE A 78 -10.71 16.45 -2.67
N VAL A 79 -9.61 16.66 -1.93
CA VAL A 79 -9.69 17.17 -0.56
C VAL A 79 -10.20 18.62 -0.60
N LYS A 80 -11.09 18.96 0.33
CA LYS A 80 -11.70 20.30 0.42
C LYS A 80 -11.36 20.98 1.73
N ASN A 81 -11.27 22.31 1.68
CA ASN A 81 -11.18 23.14 2.88
C ASN A 81 -12.53 23.19 3.59
N GLY A 82 -12.54 23.75 4.80
CA GLY A 82 -13.78 23.89 5.57
C GLY A 82 -14.86 24.71 4.90
N ASN A 83 -14.49 25.57 3.95
CA ASN A 83 -15.44 26.39 3.19
C ASN A 83 -15.97 25.71 1.91
N GLY A 84 -15.62 24.43 1.71
CA GLY A 84 -16.08 23.67 0.54
C GLY A 84 -15.26 23.86 -0.72
N GLN A 85 -14.25 24.73 -0.71
CA GLN A 85 -13.38 24.93 -1.85
C GLN A 85 -12.27 23.88 -1.87
N PRO A 86 -11.76 23.49 -3.06
CA PRO A 86 -10.66 22.53 -3.13
C PRO A 86 -9.43 23.02 -2.35
N LYS A 87 -8.83 22.12 -1.58
CA LYS A 87 -7.56 22.40 -0.91
C LYS A 87 -6.43 22.20 -1.92
N LEU A 88 -5.49 23.14 -1.98
CA LEU A 88 -4.33 23.04 -2.84
C LEU A 88 -3.10 22.66 -2.01
N ASP A 89 -2.18 21.92 -2.62
CA ASP A 89 -0.90 21.63 -1.98
C ASP A 89 0.04 22.85 -2.08
N LYS A 90 1.25 22.73 -1.57
CA LYS A 90 2.22 23.82 -1.57
C LYS A 90 2.64 24.26 -2.97
N ASN A 91 2.39 23.45 -3.98
CA ASN A 91 2.70 23.74 -5.38
C ASN A 91 1.48 24.22 -6.16
N GLY A 92 0.34 24.42 -5.48
CA GLY A 92 -0.88 24.90 -6.10
C GLY A 92 -1.69 23.82 -6.82
N HIS A 93 -1.41 22.55 -6.57
CA HIS A 93 -2.11 21.44 -7.21
C HIS A 93 -3.24 20.90 -6.34
N LEU A 94 -4.28 20.37 -6.99
CA LEU A 94 -5.37 19.70 -6.30
C LEU A 94 -4.85 18.43 -5.63
N ILE A 95 -5.44 18.08 -4.49
CA ILE A 95 -5.06 16.88 -3.73
C ILE A 95 -6.16 15.84 -3.87
N ILE A 96 -5.85 14.70 -4.48
CA ILE A 96 -6.81 13.61 -4.62
C ILE A 96 -7.03 13.00 -3.23
N ASN A 97 -8.30 12.84 -2.84
CA ASN A 97 -8.64 12.36 -1.51
C ASN A 97 -8.55 10.83 -1.42
N HIS A 98 -7.32 10.33 -1.34
CA HIS A 98 -7.06 8.92 -1.11
C HIS A 98 -6.15 8.75 0.11
N ASP A 99 -6.07 7.53 0.63
CA ASP A 99 -5.32 7.22 1.84
C ASP A 99 -4.11 6.32 1.60
N LEU A 100 -3.66 6.17 0.35
CA LEU A 100 -2.51 5.31 0.05
C LEU A 100 -1.18 5.93 0.50
N HIS A 101 -1.11 7.26 0.50
CA HIS A 101 0.03 8.01 1.08
C HIS A 101 -0.45 9.37 1.57
N ASN A 102 0.42 10.08 2.27
CA ASN A 102 0.05 11.34 2.93
C ASN A 102 0.27 12.59 2.08
N HIS A 103 0.49 12.45 0.79
CA HIS A 103 0.70 13.57 -0.14
C HIS A 103 1.81 14.53 0.31
N GLY A 104 2.94 13.96 0.77
CA GLY A 104 4.06 14.78 1.22
C GLY A 104 3.80 15.54 2.51
N GLY A 105 2.86 15.06 3.32
CA GLY A 105 2.52 15.68 4.61
C GLY A 105 1.28 16.56 4.56
N GLU A 106 0.65 16.71 3.40
CA GLU A 106 -0.57 17.52 3.27
C GLU A 106 -1.77 16.92 3.97
N LEU A 107 -1.78 15.59 4.12
CA LEU A 107 -2.82 14.88 4.85
C LEU A 107 -2.18 14.14 6.02
N PRO A 108 -2.96 13.79 7.04
CA PRO A 108 -2.43 12.93 8.10
C PRO A 108 -2.09 11.56 7.51
N ASP A 109 -1.78 10.63 8.27
CA ASP A 109 -1.29 9.31 7.87
C ASP A 109 -1.83 8.73 6.58
N GLY A 110 -0.95 8.04 5.84
CA GLY A 110 -1.32 7.21 4.71
C GLY A 110 -0.84 5.78 4.91
N VAL A 111 -1.32 4.85 4.09
CA VAL A 111 -0.95 3.44 4.17
C VAL A 111 0.56 3.26 3.98
N ALA A 112 1.16 3.96 3.00
CA ALA A 112 2.59 3.86 2.73
C ALA A 112 3.44 4.27 3.93
N GLU A 113 3.09 5.39 4.58
CA GLU A 113 3.81 5.88 5.74
C GLU A 113 3.69 4.93 6.92
N LYS A 114 2.52 4.37 7.15
CA LYS A 114 2.31 3.37 8.21
C LYS A 114 3.11 2.11 7.95
N PHE A 115 3.19 1.67 6.69
CA PHE A 115 3.98 0.51 6.34
C PHE A 115 5.48 0.75 6.60
N ILE A 116 6.00 1.92 6.19
CA ILE A 116 7.41 2.26 6.41
C ILE A 116 7.74 2.26 7.90
N GLU A 117 6.90 2.88 8.71
CA GLU A 117 7.08 2.92 10.16
C GLU A 117 7.08 1.51 10.76
N TRP A 118 6.12 0.68 10.35
CA TRP A 118 6.06 -0.71 10.78
C TRP A 118 7.31 -1.50 10.35
N ALA A 119 7.74 -1.34 9.09
CA ALA A 119 8.90 -2.04 8.57
C ALA A 119 10.18 -1.67 9.32
N MET A 120 10.33 -0.41 9.70
CA MET A 120 11.47 0.04 10.49
C MET A 120 11.41 -0.54 11.90
N SER A 121 10.25 -0.63 12.51
CA SER A 121 10.10 -1.23 13.85
C SER A 121 10.40 -2.73 13.84
N GLU A 122 10.20 -3.39 12.70
CA GLU A 122 10.50 -4.83 12.54
C GLU A 122 11.89 -5.09 11.98
N ASN A 123 12.69 -4.03 11.80
CA ASN A 123 14.06 -4.11 11.28
C ASN A 123 14.16 -4.80 9.93
N LEU A 124 13.19 -4.56 9.07
CA LEU A 124 13.22 -5.10 7.71
C LEU A 124 14.19 -4.29 6.85
N SER A 125 14.89 -4.95 5.93
CA SER A 125 15.87 -4.30 5.06
C SER A 125 15.74 -4.77 3.62
N PHE A 126 14.63 -4.39 3.00
CA PHE A 126 14.40 -4.71 1.60
C PHE A 126 14.84 -3.58 0.64
N TRP A 127 15.32 -2.46 1.19
CA TRP A 127 15.75 -1.30 0.38
C TRP A 127 17.28 -1.16 0.29
N LYS A 128 18.01 -2.12 0.78
CA LYS A 128 19.48 -2.08 0.74
C LYS A 128 20.01 -3.13 -0.22
#